data_968ef413b81056527fff9bfab73f7eba
#
_entry.id   968ef413b81056527fff9bfab73f7eba
#
_cell.length_a   1.000
_cell.length_b   1.000
_cell.length_c   1.000
_cell.angle_alpha   90.00
_cell.angle_beta   90.00
_cell.angle_gamma   90.00
#
_symmetry.space_group_name_H-M   'P 1'
#
loop_
_entity.id
_entity.type
_entity.pdbx_description
1 polymer ?
#
loop_
_entity_poly.entity_id
_entity_poly.type
_entity_poly.pdbx_seq_one_letter_code
_entity_poly.pdbx_strand_id
1 'polypeptide(L)'
;MVYKKSYGLKGELHMEINIYQVDAFSDKTFGGNPAGVVLDAEYLTEDTMQNIAKEMNLSETAFVTIKDDNLFTVRFFTPACEVDLCGHATIATFYTLAKLGYIKPIYNGIKTVYQNTKIGKLSVDIIFRDGEVDKVFMEQATPKEIKSITDMSSLTKSMRINIEDIGVLDNIIYPEIISTGLPDVILPINKKEVLDKLDIDMKELENVSQQLDITGVHAFYLPKIDSKFVYTRNFAPLVGIDEEAATGTSNGALIYFLKKNNLIKDNRIISYQGESMNRPSTIHCQIEEDMERSIIKVGGNAKIVIKGTIFI
;
A
#
# COMPACT_ATOMS: atom_id res chain seq x y z
N MET A 1 -29.13 -4.77 1.11
CA MET A 1 -30.07 -3.79 1.69
C MET A 1 -29.42 -3.20 2.92
N VAL A 2 -28.73 -2.07 2.78
CA VAL A 2 -27.73 -1.59 3.73
C VAL A 2 -28.05 -0.19 4.28
N TYR A 3 -29.10 0.45 3.77
CA TYR A 3 -29.57 1.73 4.32
C TYR A 3 -30.79 1.52 5.18
N LYS A 4 -30.66 1.75 6.48
CA LYS A 4 -31.81 2.02 7.34
C LYS A 4 -32.11 3.52 7.29
N LYS A 5 -33.15 3.92 6.55
CA LYS A 5 -33.74 5.23 6.76
C LYS A 5 -34.48 5.17 8.11
N SER A 6 -33.97 5.82 9.11
CA SER A 6 -34.68 6.02 10.38
C SER A 6 -35.19 7.46 10.43
N TYR A 7 -36.43 7.64 10.87
CA TYR A 7 -36.98 8.96 11.15
C TYR A 7 -36.70 9.28 12.62
N GLY A 8 -35.93 10.33 12.90
CA GLY A 8 -35.75 10.87 14.23
C GLY A 8 -37.05 11.44 14.77
N LEU A 9 -37.09 11.71 16.08
CA LEU A 9 -38.29 12.25 16.80
C LEU A 9 -38.82 13.59 16.24
N LYS A 10 -38.09 14.24 15.31
CA LYS A 10 -38.47 15.46 14.59
C LYS A 10 -38.72 15.29 13.10
N GLY A 11 -38.80 14.05 12.59
CA GLY A 11 -39.00 13.80 11.14
C GLY A 11 -37.79 14.09 10.26
N GLU A 12 -36.62 14.30 10.84
CA GLU A 12 -35.36 14.44 10.11
C GLU A 12 -34.93 13.07 9.56
N LEU A 13 -34.54 13.04 8.29
CA LEU A 13 -34.08 11.84 7.62
C LEU A 13 -32.60 11.62 8.04
N HIS A 14 -32.35 10.66 8.91
CA HIS A 14 -30.99 10.23 9.24
C HIS A 14 -30.58 9.07 8.32
N MET A 15 -29.42 9.21 7.72
CA MET A 15 -28.77 8.14 6.96
C MET A 15 -27.75 7.44 7.83
N GLU A 16 -27.88 6.12 7.98
CA GLU A 16 -26.94 5.27 8.69
C GLU A 16 -26.00 4.60 7.67
N ILE A 17 -24.69 4.80 7.82
CA ILE A 17 -23.68 4.29 6.90
C ILE A 17 -22.73 3.39 7.65
N ASN A 18 -22.57 2.15 7.18
CA ASN A 18 -21.59 1.22 7.72
C ASN A 18 -20.18 1.63 7.32
N ILE A 19 -19.29 1.68 8.30
CA ILE A 19 -17.90 2.01 8.12
C ILE A 19 -17.02 0.96 8.79
N TYR A 20 -15.89 0.65 8.15
CA TYR A 20 -14.94 -0.33 8.62
C TYR A 20 -13.56 0.31 8.71
N GLN A 21 -12.81 -0.03 9.75
CA GLN A 21 -11.36 0.16 9.75
C GLN A 21 -10.71 -1.19 9.52
N VAL A 22 -9.80 -1.24 8.56
CA VAL A 22 -9.20 -2.48 8.08
C VAL A 22 -7.69 -2.30 8.01
N ASP A 23 -6.96 -3.14 8.71
CA ASP A 23 -5.50 -3.18 8.67
C ASP A 23 -5.08 -4.01 7.45
N ALA A 24 -4.59 -3.35 6.39
CA ALA A 24 -4.08 -3.99 5.19
C ALA A 24 -2.65 -4.53 5.40
N PHE A 25 -2.29 -5.60 4.70
CA PHE A 25 -1.01 -6.30 4.79
C PHE A 25 -0.72 -6.94 6.16
N SER A 26 -1.75 -7.28 6.91
CA SER A 26 -1.61 -8.00 8.18
C SER A 26 -2.77 -8.98 8.40
N ASP A 27 -2.46 -10.13 8.97
CA ASP A 27 -3.44 -11.08 9.51
C ASP A 27 -3.71 -10.86 11.01
N LYS A 28 -2.95 -9.95 11.64
CA LYS A 28 -3.03 -9.62 13.05
C LYS A 28 -3.69 -8.27 13.26
N THR A 29 -4.50 -8.17 14.31
CA THR A 29 -5.03 -6.89 14.79
C THR A 29 -3.89 -5.97 15.24
N PHE A 30 -3.97 -4.68 14.91
CA PHE A 30 -2.98 -3.64 15.20
C PHE A 30 -1.66 -3.77 14.43
N GLY A 31 -1.58 -4.65 13.43
CA GLY A 31 -0.52 -4.67 12.43
C GLY A 31 -0.93 -3.92 11.17
N GLY A 32 -0.09 -3.97 10.14
CA GLY A 32 -0.44 -3.46 8.81
C GLY A 32 -0.64 -1.97 8.71
N ASN A 33 -1.15 -1.54 7.56
CA ASN A 33 -1.49 -0.14 7.28
C ASN A 33 -3.02 0.03 7.32
N PRO A 34 -3.56 0.87 8.25
CA PRO A 34 -5.00 1.01 8.44
C PRO A 34 -5.63 1.87 7.35
N ALA A 35 -6.77 1.40 6.81
CA ALA A 35 -7.62 2.15 5.90
C ALA A 35 -9.07 2.15 6.37
N GLY A 36 -9.79 3.24 6.09
CA GLY A 36 -11.23 3.29 6.20
C GLY A 36 -11.87 2.65 4.96
N VAL A 37 -12.98 1.92 5.14
CA VAL A 37 -13.76 1.35 4.04
C VAL A 37 -15.23 1.65 4.28
N VAL A 38 -15.85 2.35 3.33
CA VAL A 38 -17.28 2.67 3.32
C VAL A 38 -17.89 1.97 2.11
N LEU A 39 -18.80 1.04 2.36
CA LEU A 39 -19.51 0.32 1.32
C LEU A 39 -20.82 1.04 0.96
N ASP A 40 -21.35 0.78 -0.23
CA ASP A 40 -22.62 1.33 -0.74
C ASP A 40 -22.63 2.88 -0.75
N ALA A 41 -21.54 3.49 -1.25
CA ALA A 41 -21.31 4.92 -1.23
C ALA A 41 -21.99 5.72 -2.37
N GLU A 42 -22.86 5.08 -3.17
CA GLU A 42 -23.49 5.70 -4.35
C GLU A 42 -24.38 6.92 -4.07
N TYR A 43 -24.84 7.05 -2.83
CA TYR A 43 -25.70 8.19 -2.42
C TYR A 43 -24.95 9.30 -1.70
N LEU A 44 -23.62 9.13 -1.50
CA LEU A 44 -22.80 10.11 -0.80
C LEU A 44 -22.32 11.18 -1.79
N THR A 45 -22.45 12.45 -1.37
CA THR A 45 -21.80 13.55 -2.08
C THR A 45 -20.29 13.53 -1.81
N GLU A 46 -19.52 14.18 -2.68
CA GLU A 46 -18.08 14.33 -2.50
C GLU A 46 -17.73 15.01 -1.16
N ASP A 47 -18.44 16.08 -0.82
CA ASP A 47 -18.27 16.77 0.47
C ASP A 47 -18.52 15.85 1.67
N THR A 48 -19.53 14.97 1.56
CA THR A 48 -19.82 13.99 2.62
C THR A 48 -18.69 12.96 2.72
N MET A 49 -18.21 12.42 1.59
CA MET A 49 -17.06 11.51 1.57
C MET A 49 -15.82 12.15 2.19
N GLN A 50 -15.53 13.40 1.82
CA GLN A 50 -14.39 14.15 2.38
C GLN A 50 -14.54 14.37 3.89
N ASN A 51 -15.74 14.69 4.37
CA ASN A 51 -15.99 14.88 5.80
C ASN A 51 -15.87 13.56 6.59
N ILE A 52 -16.35 12.44 6.04
CA ILE A 52 -16.17 11.11 6.63
C ILE A 52 -14.66 10.76 6.70
N ALA A 53 -13.89 11.03 5.64
CA ALA A 53 -12.46 10.79 5.63
C ALA A 53 -11.72 11.62 6.69
N LYS A 54 -12.13 12.87 6.91
CA LYS A 54 -11.60 13.72 8.00
C LYS A 54 -11.94 13.16 9.38
N GLU A 55 -13.18 12.71 9.59
CA GLU A 55 -13.63 12.16 10.86
C GLU A 55 -12.90 10.85 11.19
N MET A 56 -12.69 9.99 10.17
CA MET A 56 -11.92 8.76 10.33
C MET A 56 -10.47 9.01 10.67
N ASN A 57 -9.89 10.09 10.17
CA ASN A 57 -8.52 10.53 10.41
C ASN A 57 -7.47 9.40 10.19
N LEU A 58 -7.70 8.59 9.18
CA LEU A 58 -6.77 7.57 8.68
C LEU A 58 -6.05 8.12 7.45
N SER A 59 -4.94 7.49 7.03
CA SER A 59 -4.22 7.90 5.82
C SER A 59 -5.18 8.03 4.64
N GLU A 60 -6.00 6.99 4.41
CA GLU A 60 -7.06 7.01 3.41
C GLU A 60 -8.32 6.28 3.86
N THR A 61 -9.45 6.77 3.31
CA THR A 61 -10.76 6.12 3.38
C THR A 61 -11.25 5.84 1.96
N ALA A 62 -11.58 4.58 1.69
CA ALA A 62 -12.13 4.12 0.43
C ALA A 62 -13.66 4.14 0.46
N PHE A 63 -14.26 4.70 -0.59
CA PHE A 63 -15.71 4.76 -0.79
C PHE A 63 -16.08 3.90 -2.00
N VAL A 64 -16.92 2.90 -1.77
CA VAL A 64 -17.21 1.85 -2.74
C VAL A 64 -18.62 1.95 -3.26
N THR A 65 -18.76 1.98 -4.59
CA THR A 65 -20.03 1.80 -5.29
C THR A 65 -19.99 0.49 -6.08
N ILE A 66 -20.92 -0.39 -5.81
CA ILE A 66 -21.03 -1.69 -6.47
C ILE A 66 -21.78 -1.51 -7.81
N LYS A 67 -21.13 -1.87 -8.91
CA LYS A 67 -21.73 -1.77 -10.26
C LYS A 67 -22.33 -3.10 -10.70
N ASP A 68 -21.60 -4.19 -10.49
CA ASP A 68 -22.05 -5.57 -10.72
C ASP A 68 -21.22 -6.56 -9.87
N ASP A 69 -21.39 -7.86 -10.08
CA ASP A 69 -20.72 -8.93 -9.32
C ASP A 69 -19.17 -8.90 -9.41
N ASN A 70 -18.62 -8.20 -10.42
CA ASN A 70 -17.18 -8.17 -10.69
C ASN A 70 -16.62 -6.75 -10.93
N LEU A 71 -17.45 -5.72 -10.88
CA LEU A 71 -17.04 -4.34 -11.15
C LEU A 71 -17.48 -3.40 -10.02
N PHE A 72 -16.51 -2.69 -9.48
CA PHE A 72 -16.66 -1.75 -8.36
C PHE A 72 -16.10 -0.40 -8.77
N THR A 73 -16.74 0.71 -8.38
CA THR A 73 -16.14 2.03 -8.44
C THR A 73 -15.62 2.35 -7.05
N VAL A 74 -14.34 2.72 -6.96
CA VAL A 74 -13.69 3.04 -5.68
C VAL A 74 -13.09 4.43 -5.76
N ARG A 75 -13.44 5.29 -4.80
CA ARG A 75 -12.87 6.62 -4.61
C ARG A 75 -12.09 6.63 -3.30
N PHE A 76 -10.93 7.28 -3.29
CA PHE A 76 -10.03 7.31 -2.14
C PHE A 76 -9.87 8.72 -1.66
N PHE A 77 -10.04 8.94 -0.37
CA PHE A 77 -9.91 10.26 0.26
C PHE A 77 -8.94 10.19 1.43
N THR A 78 -7.95 11.08 1.42
CA THR A 78 -7.19 11.45 2.61
C THR A 78 -8.04 12.40 3.47
N PRO A 79 -7.65 12.74 4.70
CA PRO A 79 -8.30 13.81 5.45
C PRO A 79 -8.28 15.18 4.75
N ALA A 80 -7.36 15.40 3.80
CA ALA A 80 -7.20 16.68 3.10
C ALA A 80 -7.92 16.75 1.74
N CYS A 81 -7.85 15.68 0.94
CA CYS A 81 -8.36 15.68 -0.45
C CYS A 81 -8.59 14.26 -0.98
N GLU A 82 -9.29 14.19 -2.11
CA GLU A 82 -9.39 12.95 -2.89
C GLU A 82 -8.07 12.66 -3.62
N VAL A 83 -7.65 11.39 -3.62
CA VAL A 83 -6.48 10.89 -4.35
C VAL A 83 -6.89 9.89 -5.42
N ASP A 84 -6.07 9.78 -6.46
CA ASP A 84 -6.42 9.01 -7.66
C ASP A 84 -6.43 7.49 -7.44
N LEU A 85 -5.56 6.99 -6.58
CA LEU A 85 -5.42 5.59 -6.22
C LEU A 85 -4.71 5.43 -4.87
N CYS A 86 -5.07 4.39 -4.13
CA CYS A 86 -4.36 3.99 -2.92
C CYS A 86 -4.23 2.47 -2.83
N GLY A 87 -2.99 1.97 -2.72
CA GLY A 87 -2.69 0.54 -2.70
C GLY A 87 -3.24 -0.20 -1.49
N HIS A 88 -2.88 0.23 -0.28
CA HIS A 88 -3.31 -0.44 0.95
C HIS A 88 -4.84 -0.33 1.15
N ALA A 89 -5.45 0.81 0.80
CA ALA A 89 -6.89 0.96 0.86
C ALA A 89 -7.62 0.07 -0.18
N THR A 90 -7.00 -0.21 -1.35
CA THR A 90 -7.51 -1.21 -2.31
C THR A 90 -7.50 -2.60 -1.68
N ILE A 91 -6.38 -3.04 -1.07
CA ILE A 91 -6.29 -4.35 -0.40
C ILE A 91 -7.35 -4.46 0.71
N ALA A 92 -7.48 -3.43 1.57
CA ALA A 92 -8.49 -3.35 2.62
C ALA A 92 -9.91 -3.47 2.07
N THR A 93 -10.22 -2.74 1.00
CA THR A 93 -11.54 -2.70 0.35
C THR A 93 -11.94 -4.07 -0.19
N PHE A 94 -11.11 -4.68 -1.02
CA PHE A 94 -11.46 -5.93 -1.68
C PHE A 94 -11.43 -7.13 -0.73
N TYR A 95 -10.59 -7.09 0.31
CA TYR A 95 -10.69 -8.02 1.42
C TYR A 95 -12.04 -7.90 2.13
N THR A 96 -12.48 -6.69 2.43
CA THR A 96 -13.75 -6.43 3.11
C THR A 96 -14.94 -6.88 2.26
N LEU A 97 -14.96 -6.55 0.97
CA LEU A 97 -16.00 -6.99 0.03
C LEU A 97 -16.10 -8.52 -0.05
N ALA A 98 -14.97 -9.20 -0.13
CA ALA A 98 -14.92 -10.67 -0.15
C ALA A 98 -15.35 -11.27 1.19
N LYS A 99 -14.85 -10.75 2.31
CA LYS A 99 -15.15 -11.23 3.66
C LYS A 99 -16.61 -11.08 4.05
N LEU A 100 -17.26 -10.03 3.55
CA LEU A 100 -18.69 -9.76 3.80
C LEU A 100 -19.62 -10.39 2.76
N GLY A 101 -19.08 -11.11 1.76
CA GLY A 101 -19.86 -11.84 0.76
C GLY A 101 -20.41 -11.00 -0.41
N TYR A 102 -19.98 -9.73 -0.54
CA TYR A 102 -20.28 -8.93 -1.74
C TYR A 102 -19.61 -9.51 -2.98
N ILE A 103 -18.42 -10.09 -2.80
CA ILE A 103 -17.75 -10.90 -3.80
C ILE A 103 -17.95 -12.36 -3.42
N LYS A 104 -18.73 -13.09 -4.24
CA LYS A 104 -19.04 -14.50 -3.99
C LYS A 104 -17.75 -15.32 -3.94
N PRO A 105 -17.50 -16.08 -2.86
CA PRO A 105 -16.30 -16.89 -2.75
C PRO A 105 -16.31 -18.06 -3.75
N ILE A 106 -15.10 -18.52 -4.08
CA ILE A 106 -14.85 -19.83 -4.67
C ILE A 106 -14.14 -20.69 -3.63
N TYR A 107 -14.19 -22.02 -3.74
CA TYR A 107 -13.62 -22.90 -2.71
C TYR A 107 -12.10 -22.73 -2.59
N ASN A 108 -11.38 -22.84 -3.72
CA ASN A 108 -9.94 -22.58 -3.82
C ASN A 108 -9.61 -21.96 -5.17
N GLY A 109 -8.70 -20.98 -5.20
CA GLY A 109 -8.19 -20.37 -6.43
C GLY A 109 -8.19 -18.86 -6.42
N ILE A 110 -8.07 -18.27 -7.59
CA ILE A 110 -8.01 -16.83 -7.80
C ILE A 110 -9.29 -16.38 -8.49
N LYS A 111 -9.92 -15.34 -7.94
CA LYS A 111 -11.03 -14.65 -8.58
C LYS A 111 -10.60 -13.22 -8.89
N THR A 112 -10.54 -12.89 -10.18
CA THR A 112 -10.24 -11.53 -10.65
C THR A 112 -11.51 -10.72 -10.72
N VAL A 113 -11.50 -9.55 -10.10
CA VAL A 113 -12.53 -8.51 -10.18
C VAL A 113 -11.88 -7.19 -10.62
N TYR A 114 -12.68 -6.16 -10.84
CA TYR A 114 -12.18 -4.89 -11.36
C TYR A 114 -12.65 -3.71 -10.51
N GLN A 115 -11.78 -2.73 -10.37
CA GLN A 115 -12.12 -1.42 -9.83
C GLN A 115 -11.98 -0.32 -10.88
N ASN A 116 -12.97 0.57 -10.95
CA ASN A 116 -12.86 1.84 -11.65
C ASN A 116 -12.36 2.88 -10.64
N THR A 117 -11.24 3.52 -10.95
CA THR A 117 -10.63 4.60 -10.17
C THR A 117 -10.44 5.82 -11.07
N LYS A 118 -9.93 6.93 -10.53
CA LYS A 118 -9.61 8.11 -11.35
C LYS A 118 -8.57 7.84 -12.43
N ILE A 119 -7.64 6.90 -12.20
CA ILE A 119 -6.63 6.53 -13.20
C ILE A 119 -7.09 5.46 -14.18
N GLY A 120 -8.34 4.98 -14.06
CA GLY A 120 -8.93 4.00 -14.96
C GLY A 120 -9.34 2.70 -14.29
N LYS A 121 -9.58 1.68 -15.13
CA LYS A 121 -10.00 0.34 -14.71
C LYS A 121 -8.78 -0.51 -14.39
N LEU A 122 -8.72 -1.02 -13.17
CA LEU A 122 -7.62 -1.86 -12.66
C LEU A 122 -8.17 -3.23 -12.23
N SER A 123 -7.35 -4.27 -12.43
CA SER A 123 -7.65 -5.62 -11.94
C SER A 123 -7.24 -5.78 -10.47
N VAL A 124 -8.05 -6.57 -9.75
CA VAL A 124 -7.76 -6.99 -8.38
C VAL A 124 -7.97 -8.50 -8.30
N ASP A 125 -6.95 -9.23 -7.90
CA ASP A 125 -6.98 -10.67 -7.74
C ASP A 125 -7.25 -11.03 -6.28
N ILE A 126 -8.29 -11.81 -6.03
CA ILE A 126 -8.66 -12.28 -4.70
C ILE A 126 -8.37 -13.78 -4.63
N ILE A 127 -7.48 -14.15 -3.74
CA ILE A 127 -7.14 -15.55 -3.49
C ILE A 127 -8.08 -16.08 -2.42
N PHE A 128 -8.78 -17.14 -2.75
CA PHE A 128 -9.62 -17.90 -1.82
C PHE A 128 -8.94 -19.22 -1.45
N ARG A 129 -9.09 -19.60 -0.19
CA ARG A 129 -8.68 -20.90 0.35
C ARG A 129 -9.77 -21.42 1.28
N ASP A 130 -10.24 -22.63 1.01
CA ASP A 130 -11.32 -23.28 1.76
C ASP A 130 -12.60 -22.43 1.88
N GLY A 131 -12.91 -21.68 0.80
CA GLY A 131 -14.07 -20.81 0.74
C GLY A 131 -13.92 -19.45 1.43
N GLU A 132 -12.77 -19.19 2.05
CA GLU A 132 -12.46 -17.93 2.74
C GLU A 132 -11.45 -17.10 1.95
N VAL A 133 -11.54 -15.76 2.06
CA VAL A 133 -10.52 -14.88 1.48
C VAL A 133 -9.19 -15.03 2.23
N ASP A 134 -8.15 -15.41 1.49
CA ASP A 134 -6.77 -15.52 2.01
C ASP A 134 -5.99 -14.23 1.75
N LYS A 135 -5.88 -13.80 0.50
CA LYS A 135 -5.11 -12.61 0.11
C LYS A 135 -5.79 -11.84 -1.00
N VAL A 136 -5.45 -10.56 -1.07
CA VAL A 136 -5.82 -9.68 -2.16
C VAL A 136 -4.55 -9.15 -2.80
N PHE A 137 -4.49 -9.15 -4.13
CA PHE A 137 -3.40 -8.59 -4.93
C PHE A 137 -3.93 -7.55 -5.89
N MET A 138 -3.14 -6.50 -6.11
CA MET A 138 -3.39 -5.52 -7.16
C MET A 138 -2.17 -5.37 -8.07
N GLU A 139 -2.42 -5.14 -9.34
CA GLU A 139 -1.39 -4.80 -10.31
C GLU A 139 -0.90 -3.37 -10.05
N GLN A 140 0.41 -3.18 -10.13
CA GLN A 140 1.06 -1.89 -10.04
C GLN A 140 1.28 -1.32 -11.45
N ALA A 141 1.55 -0.02 -11.55
CA ALA A 141 1.98 0.55 -12.82
C ALA A 141 3.27 -0.10 -13.32
N THR A 142 3.46 -0.14 -14.63
CA THR A 142 4.69 -0.66 -15.23
C THR A 142 5.92 0.06 -14.65
N PRO A 143 6.94 -0.68 -14.20
CA PRO A 143 8.12 -0.09 -13.58
C PRO A 143 8.81 0.89 -14.53
N LYS A 144 9.21 2.03 -14.00
CA LYS A 144 10.03 3.02 -14.70
C LYS A 144 11.29 3.28 -13.91
N GLU A 145 12.43 2.97 -14.51
CA GLU A 145 13.73 3.42 -14.01
C GLU A 145 13.90 4.90 -14.36
N ILE A 146 14.14 5.72 -13.35
CA ILE A 146 14.29 7.17 -13.56
C ILE A 146 15.76 7.55 -13.53
N LYS A 147 16.47 7.14 -12.46
CA LYS A 147 17.86 7.53 -12.26
C LYS A 147 18.57 6.62 -11.26
N SER A 148 19.84 6.31 -11.52
CA SER A 148 20.75 5.74 -10.51
C SER A 148 21.43 6.88 -9.74
N ILE A 149 21.53 6.78 -8.42
CA ILE A 149 22.10 7.79 -7.52
C ILE A 149 23.56 7.42 -7.22
N THR A 150 24.50 8.02 -7.96
CA THR A 150 25.94 7.80 -7.75
C THR A 150 26.56 8.77 -6.74
N ASP A 151 26.05 10.00 -6.65
CA ASP A 151 26.35 10.92 -5.54
C ASP A 151 25.36 10.72 -4.41
N MET A 152 25.79 10.02 -3.39
CA MET A 152 24.96 9.64 -2.25
C MET A 152 25.06 10.62 -1.07
N SER A 153 25.80 11.73 -1.21
CA SER A 153 26.13 12.63 -0.10
C SER A 153 24.90 13.22 0.60
N SER A 154 23.92 13.74 -0.18
CA SER A 154 22.67 14.28 0.38
C SER A 154 21.80 13.20 1.00
N LEU A 155 21.76 12.02 0.36
CA LEU A 155 20.96 10.88 0.83
C LEU A 155 21.53 10.33 2.14
N THR A 156 22.84 10.08 2.22
CA THR A 156 23.47 9.59 3.45
C THR A 156 23.33 10.58 4.61
N LYS A 157 23.44 11.88 4.33
CA LYS A 157 23.22 12.94 5.31
C LYS A 157 21.79 12.92 5.87
N SER A 158 20.77 12.88 4.99
CA SER A 158 19.36 12.87 5.40
C SER A 158 18.98 11.58 6.14
N MET A 159 19.54 10.43 5.72
CA MET A 159 19.31 9.12 6.35
C MET A 159 20.19 8.89 7.59
N ARG A 160 21.15 9.80 7.90
CA ARG A 160 22.14 9.70 9.00
C ARG A 160 22.89 8.36 9.02
N ILE A 161 23.32 7.92 7.85
CA ILE A 161 24.11 6.70 7.66
C ILE A 161 25.46 7.03 6.98
N ASN A 162 26.39 6.09 7.02
CA ASN A 162 27.64 6.19 6.29
C ASN A 162 27.51 5.59 4.89
N ILE A 163 28.42 5.95 4.00
CA ILE A 163 28.41 5.42 2.63
C ILE A 163 28.64 3.90 2.60
N GLU A 164 29.41 3.38 3.57
CA GLU A 164 29.69 1.96 3.76
C GLU A 164 28.46 1.14 4.18
N ASP A 165 27.42 1.82 4.69
CA ASP A 165 26.17 1.18 5.06
C ASP A 165 25.27 0.90 3.84
N ILE A 166 25.60 1.49 2.68
CA ILE A 166 24.83 1.32 1.43
C ILE A 166 25.36 0.14 0.63
N GLY A 167 24.46 -0.76 0.25
CA GLY A 167 24.79 -1.93 -0.55
C GLY A 167 24.02 -3.19 -0.17
N VAL A 168 24.44 -4.32 -0.70
CA VAL A 168 23.93 -5.65 -0.38
C VAL A 168 25.09 -6.61 -0.14
N LEU A 169 25.18 -7.21 1.06
CA LEU A 169 26.20 -8.22 1.41
C LEU A 169 27.63 -7.78 1.05
N ASP A 170 28.01 -6.60 1.56
CA ASP A 170 29.32 -5.99 1.34
C ASP A 170 29.65 -5.60 -0.11
N ASN A 171 28.71 -5.73 -1.03
CA ASN A 171 28.82 -5.21 -2.39
C ASN A 171 28.12 -3.85 -2.49
N ILE A 172 28.84 -2.88 -3.08
CA ILE A 172 28.25 -1.58 -3.39
C ILE A 172 27.23 -1.77 -4.49
N ILE A 173 25.96 -1.51 -4.19
CA ILE A 173 24.87 -1.39 -5.14
C ILE A 173 24.28 -0.01 -4.96
N TYR A 174 24.29 0.77 -6.02
CA TYR A 174 23.81 2.15 -5.96
C TYR A 174 22.29 2.21 -5.79
N PRO A 175 21.80 3.15 -4.98
CA PRO A 175 20.37 3.45 -4.90
C PRO A 175 19.83 3.89 -6.26
N GLU A 176 18.60 3.53 -6.57
CA GLU A 176 17.93 3.90 -7.82
C GLU A 176 16.56 4.51 -7.54
N ILE A 177 16.19 5.51 -8.34
CA ILE A 177 14.83 6.05 -8.37
C ILE A 177 14.03 5.20 -9.33
N ILE A 178 13.04 4.50 -8.79
CA ILE A 178 12.14 3.63 -9.54
C ILE A 178 10.69 3.97 -9.17
N SER A 179 9.82 4.00 -10.17
CA SER A 179 8.38 4.23 -9.98
C SER A 179 7.57 3.05 -10.48
N THR A 180 6.63 2.59 -9.67
CA THR A 180 5.53 1.70 -10.07
C THR A 180 4.16 2.36 -9.78
N GLY A 181 4.15 3.68 -9.86
CA GLY A 181 3.04 4.58 -9.57
C GLY A 181 3.54 5.88 -8.99
N LEU A 182 4.30 5.79 -7.89
CA LEU A 182 5.00 6.92 -7.26
C LEU A 182 6.52 6.64 -7.32
N PRO A 183 7.35 7.68 -7.59
CA PRO A 183 8.79 7.53 -7.64
C PRO A 183 9.40 7.54 -6.24
N ASP A 184 10.14 6.47 -5.89
CA ASP A 184 10.91 6.39 -4.66
C ASP A 184 12.37 6.05 -4.93
N VAL A 185 13.25 6.45 -4.03
CA VAL A 185 14.61 5.92 -3.96
C VAL A 185 14.55 4.54 -3.32
N ILE A 186 14.93 3.52 -4.06
CA ILE A 186 15.15 2.17 -3.53
C ILE A 186 16.57 2.11 -2.98
N LEU A 187 16.68 2.13 -1.64
CA LEU A 187 17.94 2.26 -0.92
C LEU A 187 18.38 0.93 -0.30
N PRO A 188 19.40 0.25 -0.86
CA PRO A 188 19.95 -0.95 -0.25
C PRO A 188 20.76 -0.62 1.00
N ILE A 189 20.54 -1.36 2.09
CA ILE A 189 21.27 -1.25 3.37
C ILE A 189 21.99 -2.57 3.65
N ASN A 190 23.29 -2.51 3.90
CA ASN A 190 24.16 -3.67 4.09
C ASN A 190 23.84 -4.50 5.34
N LYS A 191 23.31 -3.89 6.40
CA LYS A 191 23.12 -4.54 7.71
C LYS A 191 21.72 -4.27 8.25
N LYS A 192 21.11 -5.33 8.81
CA LYS A 192 19.76 -5.19 9.41
C LYS A 192 19.79 -4.22 10.58
N GLU A 193 20.84 -4.22 11.39
CA GLU A 193 20.97 -3.33 12.53
C GLU A 193 21.01 -1.85 12.14
N VAL A 194 21.54 -1.52 10.96
CA VAL A 194 21.50 -0.16 10.41
C VAL A 194 20.08 0.19 9.99
N LEU A 195 19.41 -0.69 9.24
CA LEU A 195 18.02 -0.48 8.85
C LEU A 195 17.11 -0.28 10.07
N ASP A 196 17.26 -1.14 11.10
CA ASP A 196 16.43 -1.08 12.31
C ASP A 196 16.62 0.21 13.11
N LYS A 197 17.82 0.79 13.05
CA LYS A 197 18.21 1.98 13.82
C LYS A 197 18.21 3.27 13.03
N LEU A 198 17.68 3.27 11.79
CA LEU A 198 17.59 4.49 11.00
C LEU A 198 16.90 5.60 11.81
N ASP A 199 17.58 6.72 11.95
CA ASP A 199 17.11 7.94 12.61
C ASP A 199 17.18 9.08 11.60
N ILE A 200 16.07 9.36 10.94
CA ILE A 200 16.00 10.18 9.74
C ILE A 200 15.95 11.67 10.10
N ASP A 201 16.75 12.49 9.43
CA ASP A 201 16.50 13.93 9.38
C ASP A 201 15.37 14.24 8.40
N MET A 202 14.13 14.26 8.91
CA MET A 202 12.92 14.39 8.06
C MET A 202 12.95 15.65 7.24
N LYS A 203 13.43 16.77 7.79
CA LYS A 203 13.52 18.04 7.08
C LYS A 203 14.54 18.00 5.93
N GLU A 204 15.68 17.39 6.17
CA GLU A 204 16.70 17.20 5.14
C GLU A 204 16.20 16.20 4.08
N LEU A 205 15.50 15.13 4.49
CA LEU A 205 14.93 14.16 3.56
C LEU A 205 13.82 14.78 2.69
N GLU A 206 13.00 15.66 3.25
CA GLU A 206 12.00 16.43 2.48
C GLU A 206 12.69 17.28 1.40
N ASN A 207 13.76 18.00 1.74
CA ASN A 207 14.56 18.77 0.78
C ASN A 207 15.15 17.89 -0.33
N VAL A 208 15.71 16.73 0.03
CA VAL A 208 16.25 15.75 -0.92
C VAL A 208 15.14 15.22 -1.83
N SER A 209 13.96 14.91 -1.27
CA SER A 209 12.80 14.44 -2.03
C SER A 209 12.33 15.47 -3.05
N GLN A 210 12.28 16.75 -2.69
CA GLN A 210 11.95 17.83 -3.61
C GLN A 210 12.98 17.96 -4.74
N GLN A 211 14.28 17.91 -4.41
CA GLN A 211 15.36 18.06 -5.40
C GLN A 211 15.40 16.89 -6.39
N LEU A 212 15.07 15.69 -5.96
CA LEU A 212 15.09 14.49 -6.77
C LEU A 212 13.74 14.20 -7.46
N ASP A 213 12.69 14.99 -7.17
CA ASP A 213 11.31 14.79 -7.65
C ASP A 213 10.79 13.36 -7.30
N ILE A 214 10.93 13.00 -6.02
CA ILE A 214 10.52 11.68 -5.49
C ILE A 214 9.51 11.85 -4.36
N THR A 215 8.72 10.80 -4.11
CA THR A 215 7.82 10.74 -2.95
C THR A 215 8.60 10.54 -1.66
N GLY A 216 9.59 9.63 -1.69
CA GLY A 216 10.38 9.32 -0.51
C GLY A 216 11.49 8.30 -0.74
N VAL A 217 11.89 7.64 0.33
CA VAL A 217 12.94 6.62 0.35
C VAL A 217 12.41 5.31 0.91
N HIS A 218 12.55 4.25 0.13
CA HIS A 218 12.27 2.87 0.52
C HIS A 218 13.58 2.14 0.81
N ALA A 219 14.00 2.14 2.05
CA ALA A 219 15.20 1.47 2.50
C ALA A 219 14.93 -0.03 2.71
N PHE A 220 15.87 -0.89 2.29
CA PHE A 220 15.72 -2.33 2.45
C PHE A 220 17.01 -3.03 2.87
N TYR A 221 16.86 -4.15 3.58
CA TYR A 221 17.93 -5.09 3.91
C TYR A 221 17.58 -6.48 3.35
N LEU A 222 18.47 -7.03 2.51
CA LEU A 222 18.34 -8.39 1.96
C LEU A 222 19.28 -9.33 2.73
N PRO A 223 18.79 -10.35 3.47
CA PRO A 223 19.63 -11.18 4.33
C PRO A 223 20.68 -12.03 3.59
N LYS A 224 20.40 -12.40 2.35
CA LYS A 224 21.29 -13.15 1.44
C LYS A 224 20.79 -13.05 0.00
N ILE A 225 21.67 -13.28 -0.96
CA ILE A 225 21.25 -13.45 -2.36
C ILE A 225 20.23 -14.60 -2.44
N ASP A 226 19.24 -14.43 -3.29
CA ASP A 226 18.13 -15.36 -3.48
C ASP A 226 17.30 -15.64 -2.22
N SER A 227 17.24 -14.64 -1.30
CA SER A 227 16.35 -14.69 -0.16
C SER A 227 14.88 -14.68 -0.62
N LYS A 228 14.02 -15.36 0.12
CA LYS A 228 12.56 -15.35 -0.11
C LYS A 228 11.86 -14.20 0.59
N PHE A 229 12.60 -13.42 1.37
CA PHE A 229 12.09 -12.28 2.11
C PHE A 229 13.13 -11.17 2.24
N VAL A 230 12.65 -9.97 2.52
CA VAL A 230 13.41 -8.74 2.69
C VAL A 230 12.79 -7.94 3.84
N TYR A 231 13.57 -7.13 4.53
CA TYR A 231 13.09 -6.17 5.53
C TYR A 231 13.13 -4.78 4.95
N THR A 232 12.11 -3.98 5.22
CA THR A 232 11.98 -2.64 4.63
C THR A 232 11.49 -1.60 5.63
N ARG A 233 11.84 -0.34 5.37
CA ARG A 233 11.27 0.86 5.99
C ARG A 233 11.02 1.89 4.90
N ASN A 234 9.91 2.60 4.98
CA ASN A 234 9.52 3.60 3.98
C ASN A 234 9.28 4.96 4.64
N PHE A 235 9.88 6.00 4.08
CA PHE A 235 9.83 7.38 4.57
C PHE A 235 9.41 8.30 3.45
N ALA A 236 8.34 9.09 3.65
CA ALA A 236 7.77 9.97 2.63
C ALA A 236 7.39 11.35 3.19
N PRO A 237 8.36 12.11 3.75
CA PRO A 237 8.08 13.38 4.41
C PRO A 237 7.50 14.44 3.46
N LEU A 238 7.78 14.38 2.15
CA LEU A 238 7.23 15.31 1.16
C LEU A 238 5.70 15.27 1.09
N VAL A 239 5.10 14.15 1.42
CA VAL A 239 3.63 13.97 1.48
C VAL A 239 3.09 13.93 2.90
N GLY A 240 3.91 14.36 3.89
CA GLY A 240 3.53 14.47 5.30
C GLY A 240 3.52 13.14 6.05
N ILE A 241 4.21 12.12 5.55
CA ILE A 241 4.32 10.79 6.18
C ILE A 241 5.76 10.57 6.62
N ASP A 242 6.01 10.63 7.93
CA ASP A 242 7.34 10.39 8.47
C ASP A 242 7.80 8.95 8.20
N GLU A 243 6.97 7.96 8.50
CA GLU A 243 7.20 6.55 8.18
C GLU A 243 5.87 5.84 7.89
N GLU A 244 5.84 4.91 6.94
CA GLU A 244 4.66 4.15 6.57
C GLU A 244 4.78 2.67 6.95
N ALA A 245 3.72 2.13 7.55
CA ALA A 245 3.72 0.75 8.04
C ALA A 245 3.70 -0.31 6.92
N ALA A 246 3.13 0.00 5.76
CA ALA A 246 3.14 -0.85 4.58
C ALA A 246 2.87 -0.05 3.32
N THR A 247 3.77 -0.13 2.32
CA THR A 247 3.73 0.65 1.09
C THR A 247 3.73 -0.27 -0.13
N GLY A 248 2.60 -0.33 -0.84
CA GLY A 248 2.43 -1.21 -2.00
C GLY A 248 3.35 -0.83 -3.16
N THR A 249 3.31 0.44 -3.60
CA THR A 249 4.07 0.95 -4.75
C THR A 249 5.58 0.78 -4.56
N SER A 250 6.13 1.18 -3.41
CA SER A 250 7.56 1.09 -3.14
C SER A 250 8.05 -0.37 -3.10
N ASN A 251 7.24 -1.29 -2.54
CA ASN A 251 7.55 -2.72 -2.57
C ASN A 251 7.43 -3.32 -4.00
N GLY A 252 6.58 -2.76 -4.84
CA GLY A 252 6.54 -3.06 -6.27
C GLY A 252 7.82 -2.63 -6.99
N ALA A 253 8.32 -1.42 -6.71
CA ALA A 253 9.60 -0.93 -7.22
C ALA A 253 10.78 -1.76 -6.69
N LEU A 254 10.71 -2.19 -5.43
CA LEU A 254 11.74 -3.02 -4.79
C LEU A 254 11.89 -4.39 -5.48
N ILE A 255 10.81 -5.13 -5.73
CA ILE A 255 10.95 -6.45 -6.40
C ILE A 255 11.54 -6.30 -7.79
N TYR A 256 11.19 -5.23 -8.53
CA TYR A 256 11.81 -4.92 -9.82
C TYR A 256 13.31 -4.64 -9.68
N PHE A 257 13.70 -3.80 -8.71
CA PHE A 257 15.10 -3.52 -8.39
C PHE A 257 15.90 -4.79 -8.07
N LEU A 258 15.35 -5.65 -7.20
CA LEU A 258 16.01 -6.90 -6.81
C LEU A 258 16.19 -7.86 -7.98
N LYS A 259 15.20 -7.95 -8.86
CA LYS A 259 15.25 -8.81 -10.05
C LYS A 259 16.26 -8.31 -11.07
N LYS A 260 16.20 -7.02 -11.40
CA LYS A 260 17.11 -6.33 -12.32
C LYS A 260 18.57 -6.50 -11.91
N ASN A 261 18.86 -6.37 -10.62
CA ASN A 261 20.21 -6.47 -10.07
C ASN A 261 20.64 -7.93 -9.77
N ASN A 262 19.89 -8.93 -10.23
CA ASN A 262 20.15 -10.37 -10.02
C ASN A 262 20.30 -10.75 -8.52
N LEU A 263 19.64 -10.03 -7.62
CA LEU A 263 19.66 -10.29 -6.18
C LEU A 263 18.69 -11.40 -5.77
N ILE A 264 17.68 -11.66 -6.60
CA ILE A 264 16.74 -12.78 -6.47
C ILE A 264 16.54 -13.48 -7.80
N LYS A 265 16.40 -14.80 -7.77
CA LYS A 265 16.07 -15.64 -8.93
C LYS A 265 14.56 -15.83 -9.07
N ASP A 266 13.88 -16.00 -7.92
CA ASP A 266 12.45 -16.18 -7.88
C ASP A 266 11.71 -14.91 -8.33
N ASN A 267 10.50 -15.09 -8.84
CA ASN A 267 9.61 -14.02 -9.24
C ASN A 267 8.70 -13.57 -8.09
N ARG A 268 9.00 -13.98 -6.87
CA ARG A 268 8.24 -13.65 -5.66
C ARG A 268 9.15 -13.35 -4.50
N ILE A 269 8.76 -12.36 -3.71
CA ILE A 269 9.42 -12.04 -2.45
C ILE A 269 8.38 -11.59 -1.42
N ILE A 270 8.68 -11.82 -0.15
CA ILE A 270 7.91 -11.30 0.98
C ILE A 270 8.69 -10.13 1.58
N SER A 271 8.07 -8.97 1.68
CA SER A 271 8.63 -7.83 2.39
C SER A 271 8.00 -7.73 3.78
N TYR A 272 8.85 -7.61 4.79
CA TYR A 272 8.47 -7.29 6.17
C TYR A 272 8.73 -5.81 6.41
N GLN A 273 7.67 -5.05 6.74
CA GLN A 273 7.71 -3.61 6.96
C GLN A 273 6.96 -3.23 8.24
N GLY A 274 7.21 -2.05 8.80
CA GLY A 274 6.44 -1.49 9.91
C GLY A 274 6.79 -2.05 11.29
N GLU A 275 7.84 -2.88 11.42
CA GLU A 275 8.30 -3.39 12.72
C GLU A 275 8.71 -2.26 13.66
N SER A 276 9.40 -1.22 13.15
CA SER A 276 9.80 -0.01 13.86
C SER A 276 8.63 0.78 14.46
N MET A 277 7.46 0.68 13.82
CA MET A 277 6.23 1.37 14.21
C MET A 277 5.33 0.52 15.12
N ASN A 278 5.75 -0.69 15.52
CA ASN A 278 4.91 -1.69 16.18
C ASN A 278 3.64 -2.05 15.37
N ARG A 279 3.71 -1.91 14.05
CA ARG A 279 2.66 -2.29 13.10
C ARG A 279 3.20 -3.27 12.05
N PRO A 280 3.59 -4.50 12.46
CA PRO A 280 4.23 -5.45 11.55
C PRO A 280 3.32 -5.75 10.36
N SER A 281 3.90 -5.65 9.17
CA SER A 281 3.25 -5.85 7.89
C SER A 281 3.95 -6.95 7.09
N THR A 282 3.16 -7.72 6.34
CA THR A 282 3.64 -8.77 5.44
C THR A 282 3.12 -8.49 4.03
N ILE A 283 4.01 -8.02 3.17
CA ILE A 283 3.70 -7.61 1.81
C ILE A 283 4.23 -8.67 0.85
N HIS A 284 3.35 -9.27 0.07
CA HIS A 284 3.71 -10.24 -0.96
C HIS A 284 3.88 -9.52 -2.29
N CYS A 285 5.06 -9.62 -2.88
CA CYS A 285 5.37 -9.02 -4.18
C CYS A 285 5.61 -10.13 -5.21
N GLN A 286 5.08 -9.92 -6.42
CA GLN A 286 5.24 -10.83 -7.55
C GLN A 286 5.61 -10.02 -8.78
N ILE A 287 6.49 -10.56 -9.61
CA ILE A 287 6.85 -10.02 -10.92
C ILE A 287 6.67 -11.12 -11.97
N GLU A 288 5.91 -10.82 -13.00
CA GLU A 288 5.74 -11.67 -14.17
C GLU A 288 6.38 -10.95 -15.36
N GLU A 289 7.31 -11.61 -16.00
CA GLU A 289 7.96 -11.08 -17.20
C GLU A 289 7.19 -11.60 -18.42
N ASP A 290 6.52 -10.71 -19.12
CA ASP A 290 5.96 -10.95 -20.44
C ASP A 290 6.92 -10.38 -21.50
N MET A 291 6.79 -10.82 -22.76
CA MET A 291 7.68 -10.39 -23.85
C MET A 291 7.74 -8.87 -24.07
N GLU A 292 6.74 -8.13 -23.61
CA GLU A 292 6.59 -6.69 -23.82
C GLU A 292 6.74 -5.85 -22.54
N ARG A 293 6.49 -6.42 -21.34
CA ARG A 293 6.51 -5.65 -20.08
C ARG A 293 6.68 -6.54 -18.86
N SER A 294 7.17 -5.94 -17.78
CA SER A 294 7.12 -6.55 -16.45
C SER A 294 5.79 -6.19 -15.78
N ILE A 295 5.01 -7.20 -15.40
CA ILE A 295 3.78 -7.05 -14.62
C ILE A 295 4.12 -7.27 -13.16
N ILE A 296 3.90 -6.26 -12.35
CA ILE A 296 4.13 -6.33 -10.90
C ILE A 296 2.80 -6.38 -10.18
N LYS A 297 2.67 -7.35 -9.28
CA LYS A 297 1.53 -7.46 -8.37
C LYS A 297 2.00 -7.39 -6.93
N VAL A 298 1.33 -6.58 -6.15
CA VAL A 298 1.58 -6.43 -4.70
C VAL A 298 0.31 -6.73 -3.96
N GLY A 299 0.40 -7.47 -2.86
CA GLY A 299 -0.78 -7.87 -2.11
C GLY A 299 -0.45 -8.48 -0.75
N GLY A 300 -1.49 -8.92 -0.08
CA GLY A 300 -1.39 -9.55 1.24
C GLY A 300 -2.74 -9.84 1.87
N ASN A 301 -2.69 -10.25 3.12
CA ASN A 301 -3.86 -10.40 3.96
C ASN A 301 -4.39 -9.03 4.40
N ALA A 302 -5.58 -9.00 4.97
CA ALA A 302 -6.06 -7.84 5.71
C ALA A 302 -6.92 -8.28 6.89
N LYS A 303 -7.14 -7.37 7.84
CA LYS A 303 -7.91 -7.64 9.05
C LYS A 303 -8.91 -6.53 9.31
N ILE A 304 -10.20 -6.84 9.34
CA ILE A 304 -11.22 -5.90 9.84
C ILE A 304 -11.04 -5.77 11.36
N VAL A 305 -10.75 -4.56 11.83
CA VAL A 305 -10.49 -4.29 13.26
C VAL A 305 -11.60 -3.49 13.92
N ILE A 306 -12.29 -2.63 13.16
CA ILE A 306 -13.45 -1.88 13.65
C ILE A 306 -14.59 -2.02 12.63
N LYS A 307 -15.79 -2.20 13.14
CA LYS A 307 -17.04 -2.02 12.41
C LYS A 307 -17.89 -1.05 13.20
N GLY A 308 -18.36 -0.01 12.54
CA GLY A 308 -19.19 1.01 13.13
C GLY A 308 -20.28 1.52 12.20
N THR A 309 -21.02 2.51 12.67
CA THR A 309 -22.04 3.23 11.88
C THR A 309 -21.82 4.72 12.06
N ILE A 310 -21.80 5.44 10.95
CA ILE A 310 -21.83 6.90 10.96
C ILE A 310 -23.27 7.36 10.70
N PHE A 311 -23.69 8.40 11.40
CA PHE A 311 -25.01 9.00 11.29
C PHE A 311 -24.89 10.37 10.63
N ILE A 312 -25.55 10.58 9.50
CA ILE A 312 -25.53 11.83 8.73
C ILE A 312 -26.92 12.27 8.29
#